data_d3dfa7f5a46e8a899334d4ef73d8e697
#
_entry.id   d3dfa7f5a46e8a899334d4ef73d8e697
#
_cell.length_a   1.000
_cell.length_b   1.000
_cell.length_c   1.000
_cell.angle_alpha   90.00
_cell.angle_beta   90.00
_cell.angle_gamma   90.00
#
_symmetry.space_group_name_H-M   'P 1'
#
loop_
_entity.id
_entity.type
_entity.pdbx_description
1 polymer ?
#
loop_
_entity_poly.entity_id
_entity_poly.type
_entity_poly.pdbx_seq_one_letter_code
_entity_poly.pdbx_strand_id
1 'polypeptide(L)'
;MIVLAATPIGNLGDASRRLIETLENAELVVAEDTRTTAHLLRALGIENRPRLLALHEHNERARSAELVELARDSDVVVLTDAGMPGISDPGYILVEAAIAADVTVTALPGPSAVLTALVLSGLPTDRFAFEGFLPRKGRLGHLRGLAREPRTLVFFEAPHRIAAALADLAEAFGPERRAAVCRELTKKFEEVARGTLAELAERYAEGARGEIVVVVEGAPARAIDLPTAVVEVQERVAGGERLKDAASAVAEATGLGKRELYEAALSRTSR
;
A
#
# COMPACT_ATOMS: atom_id res chain seq x y z
N MET A 1 -6.33 17.31 19.64
CA MET A 1 -6.58 16.61 18.35
C MET A 1 -5.63 15.43 18.17
N ILE A 2 -5.90 14.53 17.21
CA ILE A 2 -4.98 13.45 16.84
C ILE A 2 -4.17 13.87 15.62
N VAL A 3 -2.84 13.75 15.71
CA VAL A 3 -1.88 14.12 14.67
C VAL A 3 -1.13 12.86 14.21
N LEU A 4 -1.49 12.29 13.07
CA LEU A 4 -0.74 11.20 12.45
C LEU A 4 0.51 11.76 11.80
N ALA A 5 1.70 11.38 12.24
CA ALA A 5 2.93 11.96 11.74
C ALA A 5 3.84 10.92 11.09
N ALA A 6 4.11 11.10 9.80
CA ALA A 6 5.00 10.23 9.05
C ALA A 6 6.45 10.38 9.51
N THR A 7 7.12 9.25 9.73
CA THR A 7 8.52 9.15 10.13
C THR A 7 9.43 8.76 8.94
N PRO A 8 10.74 9.02 9.01
CA PRO A 8 11.70 8.51 8.04
C PRO A 8 11.63 6.98 7.88
N ILE A 9 11.82 6.50 6.66
CA ILE A 9 11.82 5.07 6.34
C ILE A 9 13.26 4.49 6.24
N GLY A 10 14.25 5.25 6.67
CA GLY A 10 15.65 4.80 6.67
C GLY A 10 16.68 5.92 6.59
N ASN A 11 16.28 7.12 6.18
CA ASN A 11 17.15 8.29 6.12
C ASN A 11 16.58 9.43 6.94
N LEU A 12 17.27 9.83 7.99
CA LEU A 12 16.84 10.93 8.89
C LEU A 12 16.68 12.27 8.15
N GLY A 13 17.40 12.47 7.04
CA GLY A 13 17.28 13.65 6.20
C GLY A 13 15.91 13.81 5.53
N ASP A 14 15.10 12.74 5.49
CA ASP A 14 13.75 12.75 4.97
C ASP A 14 12.70 13.18 6.03
N ALA A 15 13.13 13.43 7.28
CA ALA A 15 12.24 13.99 8.29
C ALA A 15 11.73 15.35 7.86
N SER A 16 10.42 15.52 7.79
CA SER A 16 9.85 16.81 7.43
C SER A 16 10.12 17.84 8.53
N ARG A 17 10.30 19.10 8.15
CA ARG A 17 10.43 20.21 9.11
C ARG A 17 9.24 20.25 10.09
N ARG A 18 8.03 20.02 9.58
CA ARG A 18 6.82 19.98 10.42
C ARG A 18 6.84 18.85 11.44
N LEU A 19 7.39 17.68 11.08
CA LEU A 19 7.58 16.58 12.02
C LEU A 19 8.49 17.00 13.17
N ILE A 20 9.64 17.61 12.87
CA ILE A 20 10.60 18.07 13.87
C ILE A 20 9.96 19.10 14.79
N GLU A 21 9.37 20.17 14.24
CA GLU A 21 8.68 21.22 14.97
C GLU A 21 7.54 20.69 15.86
N THR A 22 6.80 19.70 15.36
CA THR A 22 5.72 19.06 16.13
C THR A 22 6.28 18.26 17.31
N LEU A 23 7.35 17.49 17.10
CA LEU A 23 7.97 16.69 18.17
C LEU A 23 8.70 17.53 19.20
N GLU A 24 9.26 18.67 18.82
CA GLU A 24 9.87 19.65 19.75
C GLU A 24 8.86 20.22 20.75
N ASN A 25 7.57 20.29 20.36
CA ASN A 25 6.51 20.87 21.17
C ASN A 25 5.49 19.84 21.69
N ALA A 26 5.62 18.57 21.34
CA ALA A 26 4.67 17.53 21.74
C ALA A 26 4.76 17.26 23.27
N GLU A 27 3.60 17.21 23.92
CA GLU A 27 3.47 16.75 25.32
C GLU A 27 3.27 15.23 25.38
N LEU A 28 2.54 14.68 24.41
CA LEU A 28 2.18 13.28 24.33
C LEU A 28 2.46 12.73 22.93
N VAL A 29 3.26 11.67 22.88
CA VAL A 29 3.52 10.90 21.67
C VAL A 29 3.10 9.45 21.87
N VAL A 30 2.30 8.95 20.97
CA VAL A 30 1.86 7.57 20.89
C VAL A 30 2.65 6.87 19.79
N ALA A 31 3.26 5.74 20.08
CA ALA A 31 4.22 5.09 19.21
C ALA A 31 4.03 3.58 19.19
N GLU A 32 4.36 2.95 18.06
CA GLU A 32 4.35 1.49 17.93
C GLU A 32 5.40 0.87 18.86
N ASP A 33 6.67 1.29 18.76
CA ASP A 33 7.72 1.00 19.73
C ASP A 33 8.28 2.31 20.31
N THR A 34 8.06 2.53 21.61
CA THR A 34 8.53 3.71 22.32
C THR A 34 10.06 3.83 22.36
N ARG A 35 10.79 2.72 22.22
CA ARG A 35 12.26 2.70 22.17
C ARG A 35 12.76 3.23 20.82
N THR A 36 12.12 2.82 19.72
CA THR A 36 12.39 3.32 18.36
C THR A 36 12.10 4.83 18.33
N THR A 37 10.98 5.27 18.87
CA THR A 37 10.66 6.71 18.98
C THR A 37 11.67 7.49 19.80
N ALA A 38 12.08 6.98 20.97
CA ALA A 38 13.10 7.63 21.78
C ALA A 38 14.46 7.72 21.07
N HIS A 39 14.78 6.72 20.21
CA HIS A 39 15.95 6.78 19.36
C HIS A 39 15.80 7.85 18.26
N LEU A 40 14.65 7.91 17.60
CA LEU A 40 14.35 8.92 16.57
C LEU A 40 14.48 10.34 17.10
N LEU A 41 13.88 10.64 18.27
CA LEU A 41 14.00 11.95 18.91
C LEU A 41 15.46 12.36 19.13
N ARG A 42 16.28 11.45 19.66
CA ARG A 42 17.72 11.70 19.85
C ARG A 42 18.46 11.91 18.54
N ALA A 43 18.18 11.07 17.53
CA ALA A 43 18.83 11.12 16.24
C ALA A 43 18.49 12.40 15.45
N LEU A 44 17.30 12.96 15.66
CA LEU A 44 16.88 14.25 15.10
C LEU A 44 17.35 15.47 15.92
N GLY A 45 18.05 15.25 17.04
CA GLY A 45 18.51 16.34 17.91
C GLY A 45 17.41 17.01 18.72
N ILE A 46 16.25 16.36 18.88
CA ILE A 46 15.11 16.90 19.64
C ILE A 46 15.37 16.74 21.14
N GLU A 47 15.44 17.84 21.84
CA GLU A 47 15.69 17.86 23.30
C GLU A 47 14.43 17.57 24.11
N ASN A 48 13.25 17.86 23.56
CA ASN A 48 11.97 17.57 24.20
C ASN A 48 11.85 16.09 24.59
N ARG A 49 11.21 15.84 25.71
CA ARG A 49 10.96 14.48 26.25
C ARG A 49 9.46 14.30 26.51
N PRO A 50 8.67 14.13 25.44
CA PRO A 50 7.24 13.92 25.58
C PRO A 50 6.94 12.65 26.39
N ARG A 51 5.77 12.58 26.98
CA ARG A 51 5.24 11.34 27.51
C ARG A 51 5.04 10.35 26.35
N LEU A 52 5.65 9.17 26.41
CA LEU A 52 5.51 8.12 25.39
C LEU A 52 4.51 7.07 25.85
N LEU A 53 3.56 6.74 24.97
CA LEU A 53 2.61 5.64 25.15
C LEU A 53 2.74 4.66 23.99
N ALA A 54 2.71 3.35 24.31
CA ALA A 54 2.75 2.33 23.26
C ALA A 54 1.36 2.08 22.66
N LEU A 55 1.29 2.04 21.32
CA LEU A 55 0.12 1.65 20.54
C LEU A 55 0.55 0.66 19.45
N HIS A 56 0.18 -0.57 19.59
CA HIS A 56 0.48 -1.65 18.65
C HIS A 56 -0.80 -2.42 18.32
N GLU A 57 -0.80 -3.20 17.27
CA GLU A 57 -1.97 -3.92 16.75
C GLU A 57 -2.78 -4.65 17.85
N HIS A 58 -2.08 -5.24 18.85
CA HIS A 58 -2.74 -6.02 19.91
C HIS A 58 -3.45 -5.16 20.98
N ASN A 59 -3.08 -3.87 21.16
CA ASN A 59 -3.67 -3.01 22.17
C ASN A 59 -4.45 -1.82 21.61
N GLU A 60 -4.40 -1.57 20.30
CA GLU A 60 -4.98 -0.40 19.66
C GLU A 60 -6.47 -0.23 19.99
N ARG A 61 -7.25 -1.30 19.83
CA ARG A 61 -8.70 -1.28 20.12
C ARG A 61 -9.00 -0.92 21.58
N ALA A 62 -8.23 -1.45 22.52
CA ALA A 62 -8.43 -1.20 23.95
C ALA A 62 -8.03 0.22 24.35
N ARG A 63 -7.00 0.79 23.69
CA ARG A 63 -6.45 2.11 24.04
C ARG A 63 -7.08 3.27 23.28
N SER A 64 -7.75 3.01 22.16
CA SER A 64 -8.31 4.09 21.33
C SER A 64 -9.25 5.00 22.10
N ALA A 65 -10.10 4.46 22.96
CA ALA A 65 -11.01 5.29 23.78
C ALA A 65 -10.25 6.23 24.75
N GLU A 66 -9.21 5.74 25.44
CA GLU A 66 -8.33 6.55 26.29
C GLU A 66 -7.65 7.67 25.51
N LEU A 67 -7.09 7.35 24.35
CA LEU A 67 -6.37 8.30 23.51
C LEU A 67 -7.28 9.37 22.91
N VAL A 68 -8.50 9.00 22.55
CA VAL A 68 -9.54 9.93 22.07
C VAL A 68 -9.92 10.93 23.16
N GLU A 69 -10.08 10.48 24.42
CA GLU A 69 -10.36 11.40 25.54
C GLU A 69 -9.17 12.35 25.80
N LEU A 70 -7.93 11.85 25.80
CA LEU A 70 -6.75 12.70 25.90
C LEU A 70 -6.65 13.72 24.77
N ALA A 71 -7.08 13.35 23.56
CA ALA A 71 -7.04 14.22 22.39
C ALA A 71 -8.09 15.37 22.42
N ARG A 72 -9.03 15.38 23.40
CA ARG A 72 -9.94 16.50 23.60
C ARG A 72 -9.25 17.70 24.23
N ASP A 73 -8.30 17.45 25.13
CA ASP A 73 -7.65 18.49 25.94
C ASP A 73 -6.27 18.87 25.40
N SER A 74 -5.60 17.97 24.67
CA SER A 74 -4.25 18.16 24.15
C SER A 74 -4.04 17.48 22.79
N ASP A 75 -2.94 17.80 22.13
CA ASP A 75 -2.56 17.11 20.89
C ASP A 75 -1.92 15.75 21.20
N VAL A 76 -2.41 14.71 20.56
CA VAL A 76 -1.88 13.35 20.61
C VAL A 76 -1.16 13.08 19.30
N VAL A 77 0.17 13.10 19.31
CA VAL A 77 0.99 12.80 18.13
C VAL A 77 1.19 11.30 18.02
N VAL A 78 0.81 10.73 16.88
CA VAL A 78 0.90 9.28 16.61
C VAL A 78 2.02 9.02 15.62
N LEU A 79 2.97 8.17 15.99
CA LEU A 79 4.09 7.72 15.18
C LEU A 79 4.05 6.20 15.00
N THR A 80 4.62 5.73 13.90
CA THR A 80 5.00 4.34 13.67
C THR A 80 6.52 4.22 13.60
N ASP A 81 7.04 3.02 13.57
CA ASP A 81 8.49 2.80 13.51
C ASP A 81 9.09 3.37 12.22
N ALA A 82 8.34 3.32 11.11
CA ALA A 82 8.75 3.86 9.82
C ALA A 82 7.55 4.21 8.92
N GLY A 83 7.55 5.38 8.31
CA GLY A 83 6.53 5.80 7.34
C GLY A 83 5.27 6.38 7.96
N MET A 84 4.11 6.16 7.33
CA MET A 84 2.83 6.76 7.70
C MET A 84 2.03 5.85 8.63
N PRO A 85 1.61 6.32 9.82
CA PRO A 85 0.71 5.58 10.70
C PRO A 85 -0.58 5.14 9.99
N GLY A 86 -1.05 3.92 10.31
CA GLY A 86 -2.26 3.33 9.73
C GLY A 86 -2.07 2.66 8.36
N ILE A 87 -0.85 2.62 7.83
CA ILE A 87 -0.52 1.92 6.58
C ILE A 87 0.36 0.70 6.88
N SER A 88 -0.23 -0.46 7.05
CA SER A 88 0.38 -1.71 7.57
C SER A 88 0.88 -1.62 9.01
N ASP A 89 0.51 -0.57 9.70
CA ASP A 89 0.90 -0.24 11.05
C ASP A 89 -0.36 0.17 11.86
N PRO A 90 -0.31 0.25 13.20
CA PRO A 90 -1.43 0.72 13.99
C PRO A 90 -1.79 2.18 13.68
N GLY A 91 -3.05 2.55 13.87
CA GLY A 91 -3.57 3.90 13.65
C GLY A 91 -4.97 3.95 13.06
N TYR A 92 -5.38 2.94 12.29
CA TYR A 92 -6.70 2.92 11.64
C TYR A 92 -7.86 2.92 12.67
N ILE A 93 -7.81 2.04 13.67
CA ILE A 93 -8.87 1.92 14.70
C ILE A 93 -8.94 3.20 15.55
N LEU A 94 -7.78 3.81 15.84
CA LEU A 94 -7.74 5.08 16.55
C LEU A 94 -8.37 6.21 15.75
N VAL A 95 -8.11 6.30 14.45
CA VAL A 95 -8.72 7.30 13.56
C VAL A 95 -10.23 7.10 13.48
N GLU A 96 -10.70 5.86 13.31
CA GLU A 96 -12.12 5.53 13.30
C GLU A 96 -12.80 5.95 14.62
N ALA A 97 -12.20 5.65 15.76
CA ALA A 97 -12.70 6.04 17.08
C ALA A 97 -12.73 7.56 17.28
N ALA A 98 -11.71 8.27 16.81
CA ALA A 98 -11.64 9.73 16.89
C ALA A 98 -12.74 10.40 16.07
N ILE A 99 -12.96 9.93 14.84
CA ILE A 99 -14.04 10.43 13.97
C ILE A 99 -15.42 10.18 14.63
N ALA A 100 -15.64 8.98 15.17
CA ALA A 100 -16.89 8.65 15.84
C ALA A 100 -17.15 9.52 17.10
N ALA A 101 -16.10 10.03 17.72
CA ALA A 101 -16.15 10.89 18.93
C ALA A 101 -16.08 12.40 18.60
N ASP A 102 -16.13 12.78 17.32
CA ASP A 102 -16.00 14.18 16.83
C ASP A 102 -14.68 14.86 17.31
N VAL A 103 -13.61 14.05 17.40
CA VAL A 103 -12.25 14.55 17.69
C VAL A 103 -11.51 14.79 16.37
N THR A 104 -10.96 15.99 16.21
CA THR A 104 -10.22 16.37 15.00
C THR A 104 -9.01 15.46 14.77
N VAL A 105 -8.87 14.97 13.54
CA VAL A 105 -7.72 14.19 13.08
C VAL A 105 -7.03 14.95 11.96
N THR A 106 -5.71 15.03 12.01
CA THR A 106 -4.88 15.61 10.95
C THR A 106 -3.67 14.73 10.67
N ALA A 107 -2.96 15.00 9.57
CA ALA A 107 -1.73 14.27 9.23
C ALA A 107 -0.59 15.22 8.87
N LEU A 108 0.61 14.85 9.27
CA LEU A 108 1.87 15.40 8.77
C LEU A 108 2.37 14.46 7.67
N PRO A 109 2.22 14.84 6.38
CA PRO A 109 2.69 14.01 5.28
C PRO A 109 4.21 13.88 5.31
N GLY A 110 4.70 12.73 4.85
CA GLY A 110 6.13 12.46 4.82
C GLY A 110 6.48 11.19 4.04
N PRO A 111 7.61 10.56 4.34
CA PRO A 111 8.11 9.40 3.62
C PRO A 111 7.12 8.24 3.57
N SER A 112 7.12 7.52 2.45
CA SER A 112 6.29 6.33 2.23
C SER A 112 7.05 5.32 1.39
N ALA A 113 7.31 4.14 1.93
CA ALA A 113 7.95 3.05 1.21
C ALA A 113 7.14 2.60 -0.02
N VAL A 114 5.80 2.61 0.08
CA VAL A 114 4.87 2.27 -1.00
C VAL A 114 5.05 3.21 -2.19
N LEU A 115 4.95 4.51 -1.96
CA LEU A 115 5.05 5.51 -3.04
C LEU A 115 6.47 5.62 -3.58
N THR A 116 7.48 5.53 -2.71
CA THR A 116 8.88 5.54 -3.14
C THR A 116 9.21 4.34 -4.04
N ALA A 117 8.79 3.13 -3.64
CA ALA A 117 8.96 1.94 -4.47
C ALA A 117 8.21 2.05 -5.81
N LEU A 118 6.96 2.54 -5.77
CA LEU A 118 6.13 2.69 -6.97
C LEU A 118 6.80 3.61 -8.00
N VAL A 119 7.26 4.80 -7.61
CA VAL A 119 7.90 5.74 -8.55
C VAL A 119 9.27 5.25 -9.03
N LEU A 120 10.00 4.49 -8.22
CA LEU A 120 11.28 3.90 -8.60
C LEU A 120 11.14 2.63 -9.44
N SER A 121 9.99 1.96 -9.43
CA SER A 121 9.78 0.69 -10.14
C SER A 121 9.90 0.81 -11.66
N GLY A 122 9.53 1.97 -12.23
CA GLY A 122 9.42 2.16 -13.68
C GLY A 122 8.20 1.47 -14.29
N LEU A 123 7.22 1.08 -13.45
CA LEU A 123 5.91 0.53 -13.85
C LEU A 123 4.85 1.64 -13.84
N PRO A 124 3.68 1.44 -14.48
CA PRO A 124 2.60 2.43 -14.50
C PRO A 124 2.18 2.84 -13.08
N THR A 125 2.05 4.16 -12.84
CA THR A 125 1.77 4.72 -11.52
C THR A 125 0.40 5.36 -11.40
N ASP A 126 -0.31 5.52 -12.50
CA ASP A 126 -1.62 6.18 -12.59
C ASP A 126 -2.71 5.45 -11.80
N ARG A 127 -2.64 4.12 -11.75
CA ARG A 127 -3.55 3.27 -10.98
C ARG A 127 -2.77 2.14 -10.33
N PHE A 128 -2.78 2.08 -9.02
CA PHE A 128 -2.13 1.02 -8.25
C PHE A 128 -2.99 0.55 -7.09
N ALA A 129 -2.68 -0.64 -6.58
CA ALA A 129 -3.24 -1.17 -5.34
C ALA A 129 -2.11 -1.59 -4.40
N PHE A 130 -2.21 -1.20 -3.15
CA PHE A 130 -1.32 -1.64 -2.09
C PHE A 130 -2.00 -2.79 -1.34
N GLU A 131 -1.36 -3.95 -1.34
CA GLU A 131 -1.88 -5.20 -0.78
C GLU A 131 -1.25 -5.56 0.57
N GLY A 132 -0.36 -4.71 1.10
CA GLY A 132 0.32 -4.95 2.37
C GLY A 132 1.30 -6.13 2.32
N PHE A 133 1.49 -6.79 3.47
CA PHE A 133 2.32 -8.01 3.54
C PHE A 133 1.60 -9.22 2.98
N LEU A 134 2.31 -10.00 2.16
CA LEU A 134 1.78 -11.25 1.65
C LEU A 134 1.47 -12.24 2.79
N PRO A 135 0.33 -12.95 2.75
CA PRO A 135 -0.08 -13.85 3.82
C PRO A 135 0.93 -15.00 4.00
N ARG A 136 1.11 -15.45 5.26
CA ARG A 136 2.02 -16.56 5.59
C ARG A 136 1.46 -17.91 5.15
N LYS A 137 0.14 -18.06 5.12
CA LYS A 137 -0.55 -19.29 4.70
C LYS A 137 -1.51 -18.93 3.55
N GLY A 138 -1.63 -19.83 2.57
CA GLY A 138 -2.54 -19.63 1.44
C GLY A 138 -2.12 -18.53 0.45
N ARG A 139 -0.84 -18.09 0.47
CA ARG A 139 -0.31 -17.02 -0.37
C ARG A 139 -0.60 -17.23 -1.85
N LEU A 140 -0.34 -18.41 -2.37
CA LEU A 140 -0.58 -18.71 -3.79
C LEU A 140 -2.06 -18.56 -4.17
N GLY A 141 -2.98 -19.02 -3.31
CA GLY A 141 -4.43 -18.83 -3.51
C GLY A 141 -4.83 -17.36 -3.52
N HIS A 142 -4.29 -16.56 -2.59
CA HIS A 142 -4.49 -15.12 -2.54
C HIS A 142 -3.97 -14.45 -3.83
N LEU A 143 -2.75 -14.75 -4.25
CA LEU A 143 -2.15 -14.21 -5.47
C LEU A 143 -2.94 -14.58 -6.74
N ARG A 144 -3.43 -15.83 -6.85
CA ARG A 144 -4.29 -16.23 -7.97
C ARG A 144 -5.56 -15.39 -8.06
N GLY A 145 -6.11 -14.94 -6.93
CA GLY A 145 -7.22 -13.99 -6.90
C GLY A 145 -6.87 -12.62 -7.52
N LEU A 146 -5.62 -12.21 -7.42
CA LEU A 146 -5.11 -10.93 -7.95
C LEU A 146 -4.50 -11.06 -9.35
N ALA A 147 -4.44 -12.26 -9.95
CA ALA A 147 -3.74 -12.51 -11.22
C ALA A 147 -4.26 -11.66 -12.39
N ARG A 148 -5.53 -11.23 -12.33
CA ARG A 148 -6.19 -10.39 -13.34
C ARG A 148 -6.34 -8.93 -12.96
N GLU A 149 -5.75 -8.49 -11.85
CA GLU A 149 -5.80 -7.10 -11.41
C GLU A 149 -5.06 -6.21 -12.44
N PRO A 150 -5.74 -5.24 -13.08
CA PRO A 150 -5.13 -4.41 -14.12
C PRO A 150 -4.26 -3.28 -13.56
N ARG A 151 -4.40 -2.96 -12.27
CA ARG A 151 -3.59 -1.93 -11.60
C ARG A 151 -2.22 -2.48 -11.24
N THR A 152 -1.22 -1.62 -11.16
CA THR A 152 0.07 -1.97 -10.56
C THR A 152 -0.12 -2.38 -9.11
N LEU A 153 0.44 -3.51 -8.71
CA LEU A 153 0.33 -4.07 -7.36
C LEU A 153 1.59 -3.77 -6.57
N VAL A 154 1.43 -3.36 -5.32
CA VAL A 154 2.55 -3.11 -4.40
C VAL A 154 2.38 -3.98 -3.16
N PHE A 155 3.43 -4.73 -2.82
CA PHE A 155 3.46 -5.65 -1.67
C PHE A 155 4.64 -5.32 -0.76
N PHE A 156 4.44 -5.47 0.54
CA PHE A 156 5.55 -5.60 1.47
C PHE A 156 5.92 -7.08 1.64
N GLU A 157 7.22 -7.36 1.80
CA GLU A 157 7.64 -8.72 2.09
C GLU A 157 8.87 -8.76 2.99
N ALA A 158 8.91 -9.78 3.85
CA ALA A 158 10.04 -10.01 4.74
C ALA A 158 11.24 -10.62 3.97
N PRO A 159 12.49 -10.22 4.29
CA PRO A 159 13.67 -10.62 3.53
C PRO A 159 13.88 -12.14 3.47
N HIS A 160 13.54 -12.87 4.53
CA HIS A 160 13.64 -14.34 4.57
C HIS A 160 12.55 -15.06 3.78
N ARG A 161 11.53 -14.33 3.26
CA ARG A 161 10.40 -14.89 2.50
C ARG A 161 10.45 -14.53 1.01
N ILE A 162 11.33 -13.59 0.62
CA ILE A 162 11.32 -13.01 -0.73
C ILE A 162 11.49 -14.05 -1.84
N ALA A 163 12.38 -15.03 -1.68
CA ALA A 163 12.60 -16.08 -2.67
C ALA A 163 11.31 -16.86 -2.96
N ALA A 164 10.65 -17.36 -1.90
CA ALA A 164 9.39 -18.09 -2.03
C ALA A 164 8.24 -17.17 -2.50
N ALA A 165 8.25 -15.88 -2.13
CA ALA A 165 7.24 -14.93 -2.57
C ALA A 165 7.33 -14.66 -4.07
N LEU A 166 8.52 -14.45 -4.62
CA LEU A 166 8.74 -14.23 -6.05
C LEU A 166 8.40 -15.48 -6.88
N ALA A 167 8.70 -16.68 -6.38
CA ALA A 167 8.30 -17.94 -7.02
C ALA A 167 6.76 -18.06 -7.12
N ASP A 168 6.05 -17.79 -6.01
CA ASP A 168 4.58 -17.83 -6.00
C ASP A 168 3.95 -16.71 -6.87
N LEU A 169 4.58 -15.53 -6.92
CA LEU A 169 4.17 -14.44 -7.81
C LEU A 169 4.34 -14.84 -9.28
N ALA A 170 5.47 -15.45 -9.65
CA ALA A 170 5.72 -15.94 -11.00
C ALA A 170 4.74 -17.06 -11.40
N GLU A 171 4.41 -17.96 -10.48
CA GLU A 171 3.40 -19.00 -10.70
C GLU A 171 2.00 -18.41 -10.90
N ALA A 172 1.60 -17.44 -10.07
CA ALA A 172 0.25 -16.90 -10.08
C ALA A 172 0.01 -15.90 -11.21
N PHE A 173 0.98 -15.03 -11.53
CA PHE A 173 0.83 -13.91 -12.46
C PHE A 173 1.46 -14.18 -13.83
N GLY A 174 2.26 -15.23 -13.95
CA GLY A 174 3.06 -15.57 -15.12
C GLY A 174 4.51 -15.08 -14.99
N PRO A 175 5.48 -15.92 -15.44
CA PRO A 175 6.92 -15.67 -15.29
C PRO A 175 7.40 -14.39 -15.99
N GLU A 176 6.77 -14.02 -17.11
CA GLU A 176 7.11 -12.85 -17.93
C GLU A 176 6.52 -11.53 -17.41
N ARG A 177 5.71 -11.55 -16.35
CA ARG A 177 5.15 -10.34 -15.76
C ARG A 177 6.25 -9.44 -15.23
N ARG A 178 6.26 -8.18 -15.66
CA ARG A 178 7.25 -7.20 -15.22
C ARG A 178 7.07 -6.88 -13.74
N ALA A 179 8.19 -6.74 -13.03
CA ALA A 179 8.18 -6.39 -11.62
C ALA A 179 9.45 -5.62 -11.23
N ALA A 180 9.44 -5.07 -10.03
CA ALA A 180 10.60 -4.49 -9.39
C ALA A 180 10.66 -4.94 -7.92
N VAL A 181 11.85 -5.28 -7.45
CA VAL A 181 12.16 -5.50 -6.04
C VAL A 181 12.95 -4.29 -5.55
N CYS A 182 12.33 -3.50 -4.67
CA CYS A 182 12.94 -2.35 -4.02
C CYS A 182 13.39 -2.75 -2.62
N ARG A 183 14.67 -2.61 -2.33
CA ARG A 183 15.30 -3.04 -1.08
C ARG A 183 15.99 -1.88 -0.40
N GLU A 184 15.86 -1.77 0.92
CA GLU A 184 16.57 -0.77 1.74
C GLU A 184 16.41 0.66 1.22
N LEU A 185 15.20 1.03 0.78
CA LEU A 185 14.89 2.35 0.23
C LEU A 185 15.34 3.47 1.18
N THR A 186 15.93 4.51 0.63
CA THR A 186 16.55 5.68 1.29
C THR A 186 17.82 5.38 2.12
N LYS A 187 18.18 4.10 2.31
CA LYS A 187 19.33 3.69 3.13
C LYS A 187 20.59 3.55 2.30
N LYS A 188 21.74 3.37 2.98
CA LYS A 188 23.06 3.22 2.34
C LYS A 188 23.12 2.11 1.28
N PHE A 189 22.34 1.05 1.45
CA PHE A 189 22.33 -0.11 0.56
C PHE A 189 21.04 -0.20 -0.26
N GLU A 190 20.47 0.96 -0.62
CA GLU A 190 19.32 1.03 -1.50
C GLU A 190 19.59 0.32 -2.82
N GLU A 191 18.65 -0.52 -3.22
CA GLU A 191 18.69 -1.28 -4.46
C GLU A 191 17.31 -1.36 -5.08
N VAL A 192 17.24 -1.15 -6.40
CA VAL A 192 16.02 -1.38 -7.18
C VAL A 192 16.35 -2.33 -8.33
N ALA A 193 15.99 -3.60 -8.19
CA ALA A 193 16.14 -4.61 -9.22
C ALA A 193 14.83 -4.68 -10.04
N ARG A 194 14.93 -4.49 -11.34
CA ARG A 194 13.81 -4.55 -12.30
C ARG A 194 14.02 -5.71 -13.25
N GLY A 195 12.92 -6.35 -13.67
CA GLY A 195 12.95 -7.47 -14.59
C GLY A 195 11.58 -8.16 -14.67
N THR A 196 11.56 -9.36 -15.21
CA THR A 196 10.43 -10.27 -15.12
C THR A 196 10.38 -10.95 -13.76
N LEU A 197 9.23 -11.49 -13.38
CA LEU A 197 9.11 -12.27 -12.14
C LEU A 197 10.04 -13.47 -12.13
N ALA A 198 10.28 -14.11 -13.29
CA ALA A 198 11.23 -15.22 -13.42
C ALA A 198 12.68 -14.79 -13.12
N GLU A 199 13.15 -13.70 -13.75
CA GLU A 199 14.48 -13.15 -13.53
C GLU A 199 14.71 -12.72 -12.07
N LEU A 200 13.70 -12.09 -11.46
CA LEU A 200 13.76 -11.66 -10.07
C LEU A 200 13.73 -12.86 -9.11
N ALA A 201 12.94 -13.90 -9.41
CA ALA A 201 12.92 -15.13 -8.62
C ALA A 201 14.29 -15.83 -8.64
N GLU A 202 14.97 -15.88 -9.80
CA GLU A 202 16.33 -16.39 -9.92
C GLU A 202 17.33 -15.53 -9.13
N ARG A 203 17.28 -14.20 -9.32
CA ARG A 203 18.17 -13.24 -8.64
C ARG A 203 18.12 -13.34 -7.12
N TYR A 204 16.93 -13.55 -6.56
CA TYR A 204 16.69 -13.60 -5.11
C TYR A 204 16.48 -15.02 -4.57
N ALA A 205 16.91 -16.07 -5.31
CA ALA A 205 16.76 -17.46 -4.91
C ALA A 205 17.39 -17.78 -3.53
N GLU A 206 18.54 -17.14 -3.23
CA GLU A 206 19.23 -17.26 -1.93
C GLU A 206 18.67 -16.30 -0.85
N GLY A 207 17.54 -15.60 -1.14
CA GLY A 207 16.94 -14.61 -0.25
C GLY A 207 17.60 -13.23 -0.34
N ALA A 208 17.27 -12.38 0.62
CA ALA A 208 17.82 -11.03 0.72
C ALA A 208 17.96 -10.60 2.18
N ARG A 209 18.52 -9.40 2.40
CA ARG A 209 18.57 -8.74 3.71
C ARG A 209 17.92 -7.37 3.61
N GLY A 210 17.41 -6.88 4.75
CA GLY A 210 16.80 -5.56 4.85
C GLY A 210 15.31 -5.57 4.52
N GLU A 211 14.73 -4.41 4.39
CA GLU A 211 13.30 -4.22 4.11
C GLU A 211 13.04 -4.25 2.61
N ILE A 212 11.94 -4.88 2.21
CA ILE A 212 11.64 -5.15 0.81
C ILE A 212 10.22 -4.71 0.46
N VAL A 213 10.12 -4.00 -0.66
CA VAL A 213 8.88 -3.71 -1.36
C VAL A 213 8.93 -4.36 -2.75
N VAL A 214 7.91 -5.13 -3.09
CA VAL A 214 7.75 -5.72 -4.42
C VAL A 214 6.67 -4.96 -5.16
N VAL A 215 6.99 -4.47 -6.35
CA VAL A 215 6.04 -3.81 -7.25
C VAL A 215 5.87 -4.68 -8.48
N VAL A 216 4.63 -5.01 -8.83
CA VAL A 216 4.31 -5.90 -9.96
C VAL A 216 3.38 -5.18 -10.93
N GLU A 217 3.68 -5.24 -12.20
CA GLU A 217 2.84 -4.67 -13.26
C GLU A 217 1.45 -5.30 -13.24
N GLY A 218 0.43 -4.49 -13.47
CA GLY A 218 -0.95 -4.95 -13.60
C GLY A 218 -1.12 -5.99 -14.72
N ALA A 219 -2.21 -6.74 -14.67
CA ALA A 219 -2.52 -7.70 -15.73
C ALA A 219 -2.62 -6.98 -17.09
N PRO A 220 -2.02 -7.53 -18.14
CA PRO A 220 -2.23 -7.00 -19.49
C PRO A 220 -3.72 -7.08 -19.85
N ALA A 221 -4.16 -6.15 -20.67
CA ALA A 221 -5.50 -6.20 -21.22
C ALA A 221 -5.74 -7.57 -21.91
N ARG A 222 -6.87 -8.20 -21.58
CA ARG A 222 -7.22 -9.49 -22.15
C ARG A 222 -7.50 -9.34 -23.64
N ALA A 223 -6.65 -9.90 -24.48
CA ALA A 223 -6.86 -9.91 -25.94
C ALA A 223 -8.06 -10.81 -26.26
N ILE A 224 -9.21 -10.20 -26.47
CA ILE A 224 -10.40 -10.85 -27.05
C ILE A 224 -10.90 -10.01 -28.22
N ASP A 225 -11.58 -10.66 -29.16
CA ASP A 225 -12.20 -9.95 -30.26
C ASP A 225 -13.48 -9.19 -29.81
N LEU A 226 -13.85 -8.21 -30.58
CA LEU A 226 -15.04 -7.38 -30.31
C LEU A 226 -16.32 -8.22 -30.17
N PRO A 227 -16.62 -9.23 -31.01
CA PRO A 227 -17.78 -10.08 -30.82
C PRO A 227 -17.86 -10.79 -29.47
N THR A 228 -16.74 -11.33 -29.00
CA THR A 228 -16.63 -12.01 -27.68
C THR A 228 -16.80 -11.00 -26.54
N ALA A 229 -16.18 -9.83 -26.66
CA ALA A 229 -16.31 -8.77 -25.67
C ALA A 229 -17.76 -8.25 -25.55
N VAL A 230 -18.48 -8.17 -26.67
CA VAL A 230 -19.91 -7.79 -26.69
C VAL A 230 -20.77 -8.82 -25.98
N VAL A 231 -20.49 -10.11 -26.10
CA VAL A 231 -21.21 -11.15 -25.35
C VAL A 231 -21.01 -10.95 -23.84
N GLU A 232 -19.79 -10.68 -23.40
CA GLU A 232 -19.52 -10.42 -21.99
C GLU A 232 -20.24 -9.17 -21.45
N VAL A 233 -20.30 -8.09 -22.24
CA VAL A 233 -21.11 -6.91 -21.90
C VAL A 233 -22.58 -7.29 -21.69
N GLN A 234 -23.12 -8.13 -22.60
CA GLN A 234 -24.53 -8.56 -22.52
C GLN A 234 -24.81 -9.46 -21.31
N GLU A 235 -23.91 -10.36 -20.97
CA GLU A 235 -24.01 -11.20 -19.77
C GLU A 235 -24.03 -10.36 -18.49
N ARG A 236 -23.20 -9.33 -18.38
CA ARG A 236 -23.20 -8.38 -17.27
C ARG A 236 -24.51 -7.60 -17.18
N VAL A 237 -25.03 -7.14 -18.31
CA VAL A 237 -26.32 -6.45 -18.40
C VAL A 237 -27.46 -7.37 -17.99
N ALA A 238 -27.46 -8.63 -18.43
CA ALA A 238 -28.42 -9.64 -17.99
C ALA A 238 -28.35 -9.92 -16.49
N GLY A 239 -27.15 -9.76 -15.89
CA GLY A 239 -26.93 -9.79 -14.45
C GLY A 239 -27.36 -8.53 -13.67
N GLY A 240 -27.93 -7.52 -14.36
CA GLY A 240 -28.47 -6.30 -13.75
C GLY A 240 -27.54 -5.08 -13.78
N GLU A 241 -26.39 -5.18 -14.42
CA GLU A 241 -25.46 -4.05 -14.58
C GLU A 241 -25.96 -3.09 -15.68
N ARG A 242 -25.73 -1.79 -15.54
CA ARG A 242 -26.10 -0.83 -16.59
C ARG A 242 -25.19 -1.01 -17.81
N LEU A 243 -25.73 -0.97 -19.03
CA LEU A 243 -24.99 -1.16 -20.27
C LEU A 243 -23.73 -0.28 -20.35
N LYS A 244 -23.82 0.99 -19.92
CA LYS A 244 -22.69 1.93 -19.92
C LYS A 244 -21.57 1.49 -18.99
N ASP A 245 -21.92 0.93 -17.85
CA ASP A 245 -20.98 0.50 -16.80
C ASP A 245 -20.35 -0.84 -17.20
N ALA A 246 -21.15 -1.78 -17.69
CA ALA A 246 -20.71 -3.04 -18.26
C ALA A 246 -19.72 -2.84 -19.43
N ALA A 247 -20.06 -1.97 -20.38
CA ALA A 247 -19.19 -1.63 -21.51
C ALA A 247 -17.87 -0.97 -21.05
N SER A 248 -17.94 -0.15 -19.99
CA SER A 248 -16.73 0.46 -19.42
C SER A 248 -15.81 -0.58 -18.77
N ALA A 249 -16.38 -1.49 -17.98
CA ALA A 249 -15.64 -2.54 -17.31
C ALA A 249 -14.98 -3.52 -18.29
N VAL A 250 -15.72 -3.93 -19.34
CA VAL A 250 -15.16 -4.81 -20.38
C VAL A 250 -14.10 -4.08 -21.22
N ALA A 251 -14.29 -2.79 -21.55
CA ALA A 251 -13.28 -1.98 -22.24
C ALA A 251 -11.97 -1.91 -21.45
N GLU A 252 -12.06 -1.68 -20.15
CA GLU A 252 -10.89 -1.64 -19.26
C GLU A 252 -10.18 -3.00 -19.18
N ALA A 253 -10.93 -4.10 -19.10
CA ALA A 253 -10.36 -5.45 -19.01
C ALA A 253 -9.76 -5.96 -20.33
N THR A 254 -10.17 -5.41 -21.48
CA THR A 254 -9.82 -5.93 -22.81
C THR A 254 -8.98 -4.98 -23.66
N GLY A 255 -8.91 -3.69 -23.27
CA GLY A 255 -8.26 -2.65 -24.07
C GLY A 255 -9.06 -2.23 -25.32
N LEU A 256 -10.26 -2.77 -25.53
CA LEU A 256 -11.13 -2.36 -26.64
C LEU A 256 -11.76 -0.98 -26.37
N GLY A 257 -12.15 -0.30 -27.45
CA GLY A 257 -12.79 1.01 -27.34
C GLY A 257 -14.14 0.96 -26.62
N LYS A 258 -14.29 1.70 -25.52
CA LYS A 258 -15.55 1.74 -24.74
C LYS A 258 -16.75 2.10 -25.60
N ARG A 259 -16.61 3.10 -26.50
CA ARG A 259 -17.66 3.55 -27.39
C ARG A 259 -18.06 2.45 -28.36
N GLU A 260 -17.08 1.78 -28.94
CA GLU A 260 -17.27 0.68 -29.89
C GLU A 260 -18.01 -0.49 -29.21
N LEU A 261 -17.60 -0.88 -28.02
CA LEU A 261 -18.29 -1.91 -27.22
C LEU A 261 -19.73 -1.53 -26.91
N TYR A 262 -19.95 -0.29 -26.48
CA TYR A 262 -21.28 0.20 -26.15
C TYR A 262 -22.21 0.17 -27.38
N GLU A 263 -21.76 0.71 -28.52
CA GLU A 263 -22.54 0.76 -29.76
C GLU A 263 -22.83 -0.66 -30.30
N ALA A 264 -21.82 -1.55 -30.25
CA ALA A 264 -21.98 -2.93 -30.70
C ALA A 264 -22.94 -3.74 -29.78
N ALA A 265 -22.87 -3.55 -28.46
CA ALA A 265 -23.77 -4.21 -27.53
C ALA A 265 -25.23 -3.69 -27.65
N LEU A 266 -25.41 -2.38 -27.84
CA LEU A 266 -26.73 -1.77 -28.06
C LEU A 266 -27.41 -2.31 -29.33
N SER A 267 -26.65 -2.45 -30.42
CA SER A 267 -27.16 -2.95 -31.69
C SER A 267 -27.64 -4.41 -31.65
N ARG A 268 -27.08 -5.23 -30.72
CA ARG A 268 -27.50 -6.63 -30.50
C ARG A 268 -28.70 -6.76 -29.56
N THR A 269 -28.92 -5.80 -28.68
CA THR A 269 -30.08 -5.80 -27.75
C THR A 269 -31.39 -5.40 -28.49
N SER A 270 -31.25 -4.77 -29.67
CA SER A 270 -32.40 -4.31 -30.48
C SER A 270 -32.86 -5.31 -31.54
N ARG A 271 -32.32 -6.51 -31.53
CA ARG A 271 -32.75 -7.65 -32.40
C ARG A 271 -33.29 -8.79 -31.55
#